data_2fa4a7a903246b977f75dfd3e0ce6e9a
#
_entry.id   2fa4a7a903246b977f75dfd3e0ce6e9a
#
_cell.length_a   1.000
_cell.length_b   1.000
_cell.length_c   1.000
_cell.angle_alpha   90.00
_cell.angle_beta   90.00
_cell.angle_gamma   90.00
#
_symmetry.space_group_name_H-M   'P 1'
#
loop_
_entity.id
_entity.type
_entity.pdbx_description
1 polymer ?
#
loop_
_entity_poly.entity_id
_entity_poly.type
_entity_poly.pdbx_seq_one_letter_code
_entity_poly.pdbx_strand_id
1 'polypeptide(L)'
;MDYNIEPGIGTEQNCDSVGEGLWGHEKAYLEWLDGVFARHPDLIIENCSSGGLRMDYAMLSRYSIQSTSDQDDYKKYCTIAANSPTALCPEQSAIWAYPITSGDREEVVFNMINAMLLRIHQSGHLGNIDPERKALVKEAISVYKKIRADIKEAVPFWSLGLSKFSDDWVSLGLRNGNK
;
A
#
# COMPACT_ATOMS: atom_id res chain seq x y z
N MET A 1 9.35 3.86 -5.94
CA MET A 1 9.57 4.02 -7.41
C MET A 1 8.21 4.02 -8.07
N ASP A 2 7.85 5.13 -8.66
CA ASP A 2 6.57 5.29 -9.36
C ASP A 2 6.81 5.11 -10.87
N TYR A 3 6.27 4.02 -11.43
CA TYR A 3 6.49 3.65 -12.82
C TYR A 3 5.16 3.58 -13.58
N ASN A 4 4.74 4.73 -14.11
CA ASN A 4 3.43 4.92 -14.78
C ASN A 4 3.53 4.82 -16.31
N ILE A 5 4.69 4.41 -16.85
CA ILE A 5 4.92 4.36 -18.28
C ILE A 5 4.38 3.05 -18.85
N GLU A 6 3.53 3.15 -19.87
CA GLU A 6 3.19 2.03 -20.73
C GLU A 6 4.15 2.02 -21.91
N PRO A 7 4.89 0.92 -22.15
CA PRO A 7 5.80 0.81 -23.28
C PRO A 7 5.08 0.88 -24.64
N GLY A 8 3.80 0.50 -24.67
CA GLY A 8 2.96 0.58 -25.86
C GLY A 8 3.45 -0.24 -27.04
N ILE A 9 3.02 0.16 -28.23
CA ILE A 9 3.35 -0.51 -29.51
C ILE A 9 4.85 -0.48 -29.83
N GLY A 10 5.62 0.43 -29.22
CA GLY A 10 7.07 0.52 -29.44
C GLY A 10 7.87 -0.71 -29.07
N THR A 11 7.30 -1.59 -28.22
CA THR A 11 7.91 -2.84 -27.81
C THR A 11 7.74 -3.99 -28.83
N GLU A 12 6.87 -3.82 -29.82
CA GLU A 12 6.57 -4.86 -30.82
C GLU A 12 7.53 -4.88 -32.01
N GLN A 13 8.64 -4.13 -31.94
CA GLN A 13 9.67 -4.13 -32.98
C GLN A 13 10.57 -5.36 -32.86
N ASN A 14 10.76 -6.06 -33.98
CA ASN A 14 11.60 -7.28 -34.08
C ASN A 14 11.10 -8.41 -33.16
N CYS A 15 9.80 -8.59 -33.06
CA CYS A 15 9.15 -9.63 -32.28
C CYS A 15 8.55 -10.69 -33.20
N ASP A 16 8.60 -11.95 -32.75
CA ASP A 16 8.02 -13.09 -33.49
C ASP A 16 6.49 -13.17 -33.31
N SER A 17 5.97 -12.57 -32.23
CA SER A 17 4.53 -12.56 -31.92
C SER A 17 4.10 -11.30 -31.19
N VAL A 18 2.80 -11.00 -31.25
CA VAL A 18 2.18 -9.89 -30.49
C VAL A 18 2.33 -10.14 -29.00
N GLY A 19 2.82 -9.14 -28.28
CA GLY A 19 3.05 -9.20 -26.83
C GLY A 19 4.45 -9.65 -26.42
N GLU A 20 5.24 -10.23 -27.31
CA GLU A 20 6.60 -10.70 -26.99
C GLU A 20 7.52 -9.56 -26.58
N GLY A 21 7.44 -8.42 -27.28
CA GLY A 21 8.22 -7.25 -26.93
C GLY A 21 7.85 -6.66 -25.57
N LEU A 22 6.57 -6.64 -25.22
CA LEU A 22 6.13 -6.21 -23.89
C LEU A 22 6.62 -7.17 -22.80
N TRP A 23 6.50 -8.47 -23.02
CA TRP A 23 7.03 -9.48 -22.10
C TRP A 23 8.55 -9.36 -21.93
N GLY A 24 9.28 -9.14 -23.03
CA GLY A 24 10.73 -8.91 -22.99
C GLY A 24 11.09 -7.66 -22.20
N HIS A 25 10.32 -6.56 -22.35
CA HIS A 25 10.48 -5.33 -21.58
C HIS A 25 10.28 -5.56 -20.07
N GLU A 26 9.19 -6.24 -19.67
CA GLU A 26 8.91 -6.53 -18.27
C GLU A 26 10.02 -7.42 -17.66
N LYS A 27 10.49 -8.42 -18.39
CA LYS A 27 11.61 -9.26 -17.97
C LYS A 27 12.90 -8.46 -17.77
N ALA A 28 13.25 -7.62 -18.72
CA ALA A 28 14.43 -6.76 -18.64
C ALA A 28 14.34 -5.78 -17.44
N TYR A 29 13.14 -5.27 -17.15
CA TYR A 29 12.91 -4.43 -15.98
C TYR A 29 13.18 -5.19 -14.66
N LEU A 30 12.69 -6.43 -14.55
CA LEU A 30 12.93 -7.27 -13.37
C LEU A 30 14.42 -7.62 -13.21
N GLU A 31 15.10 -7.95 -14.31
CA GLU A 31 16.54 -8.21 -14.32
C GLU A 31 17.36 -6.97 -13.90
N TRP A 32 16.95 -5.78 -14.36
CA TRP A 32 17.55 -4.52 -13.92
C TRP A 32 17.39 -4.30 -12.42
N LEU A 33 16.18 -4.53 -11.88
CA LEU A 33 15.92 -4.46 -10.43
C LEU A 33 16.78 -5.43 -9.63
N ASP A 34 16.87 -6.68 -10.08
CA ASP A 34 17.71 -7.69 -9.44
C ASP A 34 19.18 -7.24 -9.41
N GLY A 35 19.65 -6.62 -10.49
CA GLY A 35 20.98 -5.99 -10.56
C GLY A 35 21.14 -4.81 -9.61
N VAL A 36 20.10 -4.01 -9.38
CA VAL A 36 20.12 -2.91 -8.40
C VAL A 36 20.26 -3.48 -6.97
N PHE A 37 19.42 -4.45 -6.61
CA PHE A 37 19.47 -5.06 -5.27
C PHE A 37 20.76 -5.84 -5.01
N ALA A 38 21.33 -6.49 -6.04
CA ALA A 38 22.62 -7.16 -5.91
C ALA A 38 23.77 -6.18 -5.57
N ARG A 39 23.73 -4.96 -6.12
CA ARG A 39 24.71 -3.90 -5.82
C ARG A 39 24.42 -3.14 -4.53
N HIS A 40 23.16 -3.12 -4.10
CA HIS A 40 22.69 -2.36 -2.94
C HIS A 40 21.74 -3.20 -2.08
N PRO A 41 22.25 -4.22 -1.36
CA PRO A 41 21.42 -5.22 -0.66
C PRO A 41 20.57 -4.63 0.47
N ASP A 42 20.97 -3.50 1.04
CA ASP A 42 20.24 -2.81 2.09
C ASP A 42 19.22 -1.78 1.56
N LEU A 43 19.11 -1.64 0.24
CA LEU A 43 18.19 -0.67 -0.37
C LEU A 43 16.74 -1.14 -0.22
N ILE A 44 15.92 -0.27 0.34
CA ILE A 44 14.47 -0.45 0.39
C ILE A 44 13.84 0.39 -0.70
N ILE A 45 13.07 -0.25 -1.57
CA ILE A 45 12.32 0.43 -2.63
C ILE A 45 10.84 0.17 -2.40
N GLU A 46 10.04 1.22 -2.43
CA GLU A 46 8.60 1.16 -2.53
C GLU A 46 8.18 1.04 -3.99
N ASN A 47 7.37 0.04 -4.30
CA ASN A 47 6.72 -0.09 -5.59
C ASN A 47 5.48 0.82 -5.63
N CYS A 48 5.35 1.56 -6.71
CA CYS A 48 4.18 2.36 -7.02
C CYS A 48 3.98 2.41 -8.54
N SER A 49 2.77 2.50 -8.95
CA SER A 49 2.35 2.89 -10.29
C SER A 49 0.92 3.36 -10.17
N SER A 50 0.72 4.67 -9.99
CA SER A 50 -0.59 5.25 -9.62
C SER A 50 -1.26 4.44 -8.50
N GLY A 51 -0.50 4.13 -7.45
CA GLY A 51 -0.90 3.20 -6.40
C GLY A 51 -0.65 1.73 -6.79
N GLY A 52 -1.69 0.96 -7.03
CA GLY A 52 -1.64 -0.49 -7.15
C GLY A 52 -1.59 -1.09 -8.57
N LEU A 53 -1.34 -0.32 -9.63
CA LEU A 53 -1.39 -0.86 -11.01
C LEU A 53 -0.34 -1.96 -11.30
N ARG A 54 0.77 -1.98 -10.57
CA ARG A 54 1.83 -2.99 -10.71
C ARG A 54 1.94 -3.88 -9.47
N MET A 55 0.82 -4.24 -8.91
CA MET A 55 0.71 -5.07 -7.71
C MET A 55 0.58 -6.56 -8.11
N ASP A 56 1.62 -7.09 -8.70
CA ASP A 56 1.74 -8.49 -9.11
C ASP A 56 2.85 -9.21 -8.34
N TYR A 57 2.86 -10.54 -8.37
CA TYR A 57 3.82 -11.34 -7.61
C TYR A 57 5.28 -11.14 -8.02
N ALA A 58 5.56 -10.82 -9.28
CA ALA A 58 6.92 -10.57 -9.74
C ALA A 58 7.48 -9.30 -9.12
N MET A 59 6.66 -8.24 -9.02
CA MET A 59 7.01 -7.00 -8.35
C MET A 59 7.06 -7.19 -6.83
N LEU A 60 6.03 -7.80 -6.24
CA LEU A 60 5.94 -8.01 -4.79
C LEU A 60 7.06 -8.87 -4.22
N SER A 61 7.64 -9.78 -5.03
CA SER A 61 8.79 -10.60 -4.61
C SER A 61 10.10 -9.81 -4.50
N ARG A 62 10.16 -8.59 -5.05
CA ARG A 62 11.36 -7.74 -5.06
C ARG A 62 11.23 -6.52 -4.17
N TYR A 63 10.06 -5.91 -4.13
CA TYR A 63 9.83 -4.68 -3.38
C TYR A 63 9.41 -4.96 -1.94
N SER A 64 10.04 -4.27 -1.00
CA SER A 64 9.72 -4.41 0.43
C SER A 64 8.43 -3.68 0.83
N ILE A 65 8.02 -2.70 0.04
CA ILE A 65 6.87 -1.85 0.30
C ILE A 65 6.08 -1.69 -0.99
N GLN A 66 4.75 -1.77 -0.89
CA GLN A 66 3.83 -1.59 -1.99
C GLN A 66 2.85 -0.46 -1.69
N SER A 67 2.85 0.57 -2.51
CA SER A 67 1.75 1.56 -2.53
C SER A 67 0.47 0.88 -3.02
N THR A 68 -0.64 1.14 -2.35
CA THR A 68 -1.90 0.40 -2.62
C THR A 68 -2.88 1.18 -3.47
N SER A 69 -2.93 2.50 -3.32
CA SER A 69 -3.82 3.38 -4.08
C SER A 69 -3.46 4.83 -3.89
N ASP A 70 -3.78 5.66 -4.88
CA ASP A 70 -3.74 7.13 -4.82
C ASP A 70 -5.06 7.73 -4.30
N GLN A 71 -5.95 6.91 -3.75
CA GLN A 71 -7.21 7.39 -3.20
C GLN A 71 -6.98 8.24 -1.94
N ASP A 72 -7.43 9.49 -1.95
CA ASP A 72 -7.36 10.43 -0.83
C ASP A 72 -8.66 10.57 -0.02
N ASP A 73 -9.79 10.09 -0.58
CA ASP A 73 -11.05 9.96 0.16
C ASP A 73 -10.97 8.80 1.15
N TYR A 74 -10.81 9.13 2.43
CA TYR A 74 -10.62 8.16 3.50
C TYR A 74 -11.77 7.15 3.65
N LYS A 75 -13.00 7.50 3.27
CA LYS A 75 -14.16 6.61 3.31
C LYS A 75 -14.09 5.55 2.23
N LYS A 76 -13.64 5.91 1.03
CA LYS A 76 -13.39 4.95 -0.05
C LYS A 76 -12.13 4.15 0.22
N TYR A 77 -11.11 4.79 0.80
CA TYR A 77 -9.85 4.13 1.06
C TYR A 77 -9.96 3.01 2.10
N CYS A 78 -10.93 3.04 3.01
CA CYS A 78 -11.11 1.96 3.99
C CYS A 78 -11.34 0.59 3.33
N THR A 79 -12.10 0.53 2.25
CA THR A 79 -12.34 -0.69 1.49
C THR A 79 -11.06 -1.18 0.80
N ILE A 80 -10.29 -0.26 0.21
CA ILE A 80 -8.99 -0.58 -0.42
C ILE A 80 -8.03 -1.12 0.64
N ALA A 81 -7.90 -0.42 1.75
CA ALA A 81 -7.02 -0.81 2.86
C ALA A 81 -7.37 -2.19 3.41
N ALA A 82 -8.64 -2.40 3.76
CA ALA A 82 -9.09 -3.66 4.33
C ALA A 82 -8.92 -4.85 3.37
N ASN A 83 -9.04 -4.65 2.07
CA ASN A 83 -8.91 -5.71 1.07
C ASN A 83 -7.46 -5.91 0.58
N SER A 84 -6.54 -4.98 0.81
CA SER A 84 -5.16 -5.09 0.33
C SER A 84 -4.45 -6.39 0.76
N PRO A 85 -4.69 -6.97 1.97
CA PRO A 85 -4.07 -8.22 2.35
C PRO A 85 -4.58 -9.46 1.61
N THR A 86 -5.49 -9.33 0.67
CA THR A 86 -5.81 -10.41 -0.28
C THR A 86 -4.73 -10.62 -1.33
N ALA A 87 -3.87 -9.64 -1.56
CA ALA A 87 -2.81 -9.66 -2.58
C ALA A 87 -1.41 -9.43 -2.00
N LEU A 88 -1.30 -8.78 -0.84
CA LEU A 88 -0.02 -8.38 -0.22
C LEU A 88 0.10 -8.91 1.20
N CYS A 89 1.33 -8.99 1.69
CA CYS A 89 1.54 -9.11 3.14
C CYS A 89 1.13 -7.82 3.85
N PRO A 90 0.51 -7.89 5.05
CA PRO A 90 0.08 -6.71 5.79
C PRO A 90 1.20 -5.67 6.02
N GLU A 91 2.40 -6.12 6.36
CA GLU A 91 3.56 -5.24 6.59
C GLU A 91 4.12 -4.61 5.30
N GLN A 92 3.79 -5.16 4.14
CA GLN A 92 4.18 -4.65 2.82
C GLN A 92 3.20 -3.60 2.30
N SER A 93 1.97 -3.64 2.79
CA SER A 93 0.83 -2.86 2.33
C SER A 93 0.88 -1.43 2.84
N ALA A 94 1.37 -0.50 2.02
CA ALA A 94 1.44 0.90 2.36
C ALA A 94 0.10 1.60 2.18
N ILE A 95 -0.44 2.13 3.26
CA ILE A 95 -1.74 2.80 3.32
C ILE A 95 -1.54 4.26 3.70
N TRP A 96 -2.06 5.16 2.90
CA TRP A 96 -2.05 6.57 3.20
C TRP A 96 -2.97 6.88 4.38
N ALA A 97 -2.37 7.37 5.48
CA ALA A 97 -3.08 8.11 6.50
C ALA A 97 -3.04 9.59 6.10
N TYR A 98 -4.14 10.09 5.51
CA TYR A 98 -4.18 11.34 4.76
C TYR A 98 -5.15 12.36 5.38
N PRO A 99 -4.90 12.88 6.60
CA PRO A 99 -5.77 13.89 7.19
C PRO A 99 -5.73 15.19 6.38
N ILE A 100 -6.90 15.79 6.16
CA ILE A 100 -7.07 16.99 5.35
C ILE A 100 -7.37 18.22 6.20
N THR A 101 -7.05 19.41 5.70
CA THR A 101 -7.25 20.68 6.42
C THR A 101 -8.71 20.92 6.76
N SER A 102 -9.63 20.58 5.84
CA SER A 102 -11.07 20.76 6.03
C SER A 102 -11.76 19.64 6.83
N GLY A 103 -11.01 18.61 7.24
CA GLY A 103 -11.54 17.52 8.05
C GLY A 103 -11.75 17.89 9.52
N ASP A 104 -12.36 16.99 10.25
CA ASP A 104 -12.57 17.08 11.70
C ASP A 104 -11.75 16.03 12.46
N ARG A 105 -12.06 15.82 13.73
CA ARG A 105 -11.39 14.81 14.58
C ARG A 105 -11.69 13.39 14.13
N GLU A 106 -12.94 13.12 13.76
CA GLU A 106 -13.37 11.78 13.30
C GLU A 106 -12.70 11.41 11.99
N GLU A 107 -12.53 12.37 11.08
CA GLU A 107 -11.78 12.16 9.83
C GLU A 107 -10.35 11.72 10.10
N VAL A 108 -9.66 12.37 11.04
CA VAL A 108 -8.28 11.99 11.42
C VAL A 108 -8.24 10.58 12.02
N VAL A 109 -9.15 10.28 12.96
CA VAL A 109 -9.23 8.94 13.57
C VAL A 109 -9.48 7.89 12.51
N PHE A 110 -10.40 8.13 11.60
CA PHE A 110 -10.74 7.21 10.52
C PHE A 110 -9.53 6.94 9.60
N ASN A 111 -8.83 8.01 9.17
CA ASN A 111 -7.59 7.89 8.38
C ASN A 111 -6.54 7.02 9.07
N MET A 112 -6.32 7.26 10.36
CA MET A 112 -5.32 6.49 11.11
C MET A 112 -5.72 5.03 11.28
N ILE A 113 -7.01 4.74 11.51
CA ILE A 113 -7.53 3.38 11.64
C ILE A 113 -7.39 2.60 10.33
N ASN A 114 -7.65 3.22 9.18
CA ASN A 114 -7.46 2.59 7.86
C ASN A 114 -6.06 1.97 7.71
N ALA A 115 -5.04 2.61 8.26
CA ALA A 115 -3.65 2.18 8.12
C ALA A 115 -3.12 1.36 9.31
N MET A 116 -3.87 1.28 10.42
CA MET A 116 -3.38 0.80 11.73
C MET A 116 -2.90 -0.64 11.73
N LEU A 117 -3.55 -1.53 10.97
CA LEU A 117 -3.21 -2.96 10.87
C LEU A 117 -2.29 -3.28 9.69
N LEU A 118 -1.80 -2.26 8.99
CA LEU A 118 -0.97 -2.38 7.80
C LEU A 118 0.29 -1.52 7.98
N ARG A 119 0.86 -0.99 6.91
CA ARG A 119 1.96 -0.03 7.01
C ARG A 119 1.44 1.39 6.91
N ILE A 120 1.56 2.17 7.97
CA ILE A 120 1.18 3.60 7.95
C ILE A 120 2.15 4.38 7.05
N HIS A 121 1.63 4.94 5.97
CA HIS A 121 2.27 6.02 5.21
C HIS A 121 1.61 7.33 5.58
N GLN A 122 2.22 8.05 6.53
CA GLN A 122 1.70 9.32 7.00
C GLN A 122 1.90 10.39 5.93
N SER A 123 0.80 10.90 5.42
CA SER A 123 0.72 11.89 4.36
C SER A 123 -0.31 12.97 4.70
N GLY A 124 -0.87 13.65 3.70
CA GLY A 124 -1.92 14.65 3.88
C GLY A 124 -1.43 16.01 4.38
N HIS A 125 -2.33 16.74 5.00
CA HIS A 125 -2.13 18.14 5.33
C HIS A 125 -1.59 18.39 6.75
N LEU A 126 -0.70 17.54 7.26
CA LEU A 126 -0.19 17.59 8.64
C LEU A 126 0.36 18.96 9.05
N GLY A 127 0.93 19.72 8.13
CA GLY A 127 1.41 21.07 8.41
C GLY A 127 0.28 22.03 8.76
N ASN A 128 -0.91 21.81 8.24
CA ASN A 128 -2.03 22.75 8.21
C ASN A 128 -3.21 22.37 9.12
N ILE A 129 -3.21 21.18 9.73
CA ILE A 129 -4.23 20.81 10.72
C ILE A 129 -3.87 21.38 12.09
N ASP A 130 -4.88 21.58 12.94
CA ASP A 130 -4.71 22.15 14.27
C ASP A 130 -3.94 21.21 15.24
N PRO A 131 -3.47 21.73 16.38
CA PRO A 131 -2.70 20.94 17.35
C PRO A 131 -3.45 19.75 17.94
N GLU A 132 -4.78 19.86 18.10
CA GLU A 132 -5.60 18.78 18.65
C GLU A 132 -5.66 17.60 17.71
N ARG A 133 -5.89 17.84 16.42
CA ARG A 133 -5.84 16.80 15.39
C ARG A 133 -4.45 16.21 15.21
N LYS A 134 -3.38 17.01 15.32
CA LYS A 134 -1.99 16.50 15.36
C LYS A 134 -1.75 15.57 16.55
N ALA A 135 -2.36 15.86 17.70
CA ALA A 135 -2.24 14.98 18.87
C ALA A 135 -2.87 13.61 18.64
N LEU A 136 -4.02 13.53 17.94
CA LEU A 136 -4.63 12.25 17.53
C LEU A 136 -3.74 11.43 16.60
N VAL A 137 -3.10 12.06 15.61
CA VAL A 137 -2.13 11.38 14.73
C VAL A 137 -0.96 10.82 15.57
N LYS A 138 -0.41 11.62 16.48
CA LYS A 138 0.69 11.21 17.37
C LYS A 138 0.28 10.04 18.26
N GLU A 139 -0.91 10.04 18.80
CA GLU A 139 -1.46 8.96 19.62
C GLU A 139 -1.58 7.68 18.79
N ALA A 140 -2.20 7.73 17.61
CA ALA A 140 -2.35 6.61 16.71
C ALA A 140 -0.98 5.99 16.31
N ILE A 141 0.01 6.82 15.99
CA ILE A 141 1.38 6.35 15.72
C ILE A 141 1.99 5.67 16.95
N SER A 142 1.69 6.17 18.15
CA SER A 142 2.18 5.57 19.40
C SER A 142 1.55 4.19 19.64
N VAL A 143 0.28 4.00 19.32
CA VAL A 143 -0.39 2.69 19.34
C VAL A 143 0.20 1.77 18.28
N TYR A 144 0.33 2.25 17.04
CA TYR A 144 0.92 1.49 15.93
C TYR A 144 2.31 0.94 16.28
N LYS A 145 3.18 1.75 16.89
CA LYS A 145 4.52 1.31 17.29
C LYS A 145 4.53 0.15 18.28
N LYS A 146 3.46 -0.05 19.04
CA LYS A 146 3.33 -1.17 19.99
C LYS A 146 2.90 -2.47 19.30
N ILE A 147 2.14 -2.38 18.22
CA ILE A 147 1.56 -3.55 17.52
C ILE A 147 2.30 -3.93 16.24
N ARG A 148 3.07 -3.04 15.64
CA ARG A 148 3.68 -3.26 14.31
C ARG A 148 4.60 -4.49 14.21
N ALA A 149 5.17 -4.93 15.33
CA ALA A 149 5.99 -6.15 15.35
C ALA A 149 5.14 -7.42 15.18
N ASP A 150 3.89 -7.41 15.64
CA ASP A 150 2.96 -8.52 15.48
C ASP A 150 2.40 -8.58 14.03
N ILE A 151 2.32 -7.45 13.32
CA ILE A 151 1.70 -7.35 11.99
C ILE A 151 2.35 -8.28 10.98
N LYS A 152 3.68 -8.34 10.94
CA LYS A 152 4.42 -9.15 9.97
C LYS A 152 4.27 -10.67 10.16
N GLU A 153 3.88 -11.11 11.36
CA GLU A 153 3.68 -12.54 11.70
C GLU A 153 2.20 -12.90 11.69
N ALA A 154 1.33 -11.93 11.44
CA ALA A 154 -0.11 -12.10 11.59
C ALA A 154 -0.77 -12.57 10.28
N VAL A 155 -1.82 -13.35 10.45
CA VAL A 155 -2.67 -13.82 9.34
C VAL A 155 -3.91 -12.92 9.25
N PRO A 156 -4.17 -12.30 8.10
CA PRO A 156 -5.36 -11.48 7.92
C PRO A 156 -6.64 -12.32 7.87
N PHE A 157 -7.73 -11.75 8.38
CA PHE A 157 -9.06 -12.30 8.26
C PHE A 157 -10.13 -11.19 8.17
N TRP A 158 -11.28 -11.52 7.60
CA TRP A 158 -12.40 -10.61 7.38
C TRP A 158 -13.65 -11.17 8.01
N SER A 159 -14.02 -10.69 9.18
CA SER A 159 -15.19 -11.19 9.94
C SER A 159 -16.53 -10.92 9.24
N LEU A 160 -16.58 -9.89 8.39
CA LEU A 160 -17.75 -9.52 7.58
C LEU A 160 -17.60 -9.92 6.10
N GLY A 161 -16.53 -10.64 5.74
CA GLY A 161 -16.15 -10.90 4.36
C GLY A 161 -15.40 -9.73 3.71
N LEU A 162 -15.05 -9.88 2.43
CA LEU A 162 -14.39 -8.82 1.65
C LEU A 162 -15.38 -7.70 1.36
N SER A 163 -14.97 -6.47 1.62
CA SER A 163 -15.83 -5.30 1.50
C SER A 163 -15.91 -4.77 0.06
N LYS A 164 -17.02 -4.11 -0.23
CA LYS A 164 -17.27 -3.33 -1.45
C LYS A 164 -17.35 -1.85 -1.10
N PHE A 165 -17.23 -0.97 -2.09
CA PHE A 165 -17.39 0.48 -1.88
C PHE A 165 -18.78 0.91 -1.42
N SER A 166 -19.78 0.05 -1.60
CA SER A 166 -21.17 0.29 -1.20
C SER A 166 -21.49 -0.20 0.22
N ASP A 167 -20.54 -0.85 0.90
CA ASP A 167 -20.81 -1.43 2.20
C ASP A 167 -20.71 -0.37 3.31
N ASP A 168 -21.66 -0.38 4.24
CA ASP A 168 -21.69 0.51 5.41
C ASP A 168 -20.67 0.08 6.50
N TRP A 169 -20.24 -1.18 6.47
CA TRP A 169 -19.31 -1.75 7.43
C TRP A 169 -18.17 -2.47 6.74
N VAL A 170 -16.96 -2.15 7.14
CA VAL A 170 -15.73 -2.77 6.65
C VAL A 170 -15.00 -3.42 7.82
N SER A 171 -14.47 -4.63 7.62
CA SER A 171 -13.69 -5.32 8.64
C SER A 171 -12.38 -5.85 8.09
N LEU A 172 -11.33 -5.69 8.87
CA LEU A 172 -10.05 -6.37 8.73
C LEU A 172 -9.56 -6.72 10.13
N GLY A 173 -9.17 -7.96 10.34
CA GLY A 173 -8.49 -8.42 11.53
C GLY A 173 -7.16 -9.06 11.18
N LEU A 174 -6.23 -9.00 12.11
CA LEU A 174 -4.96 -9.72 12.04
C LEU A 174 -4.86 -10.64 13.26
N ARG A 175 -4.52 -11.90 13.04
CA ARG A 175 -4.33 -12.88 14.11
C ARG A 175 -2.88 -13.33 14.16
N ASN A 176 -2.21 -13.09 15.30
CA ASN A 176 -0.89 -13.60 15.60
C ASN A 176 -0.96 -14.55 16.80
N GLY A 177 -0.91 -15.86 16.56
CA GLY A 177 -1.10 -16.87 17.60
C GLY A 177 -2.46 -16.75 18.30
N ASN A 178 -2.44 -16.51 19.60
CA ASN A 178 -3.64 -16.33 20.44
C ASN A 178 -4.04 -14.85 20.64
N LYS A 179 -3.36 -13.93 19.96
CA LYS A 179 -3.68 -12.49 19.99
C LYS A 179 -4.61 -12.12 18.84
#